data_777ef64b3cbefb7a363eb090c36f9d93
#
_entry.id   777ef64b3cbefb7a363eb090c36f9d93
#
_cell.length_a   1.000
_cell.length_b   1.000
_cell.length_c   1.000
_cell.angle_alpha   90.00
_cell.angle_beta   90.00
_cell.angle_gamma   90.00
#
_symmetry.space_group_name_H-M   'P 1'
#
loop_
_entity.id
_entity.type
_entity.pdbx_description
1 polymer ?
#
loop_
_entity_poly.entity_id
_entity_poly.type
_entity_poly.pdbx_seq_one_letter_code
_entity_poly.pdbx_strand_id
1 'polypeptide(L)'
;MTQEFLDNQQYTELSILRYEAIYGHNYVSPGGENTTDQFIDTLKLLPEMKVLDIGCGLGGPAYRMASKYGVHVHGIDLSANMIRIAKTRLKEEGLQHLVTLEQGNCLEIQTETTFNVVHSRDVFLHIKDKARLFEVIAKTLVPGGRLCFSDYCLGQAKSSPEFKTYMRERNYSLHTVEDYSKLLEEAGFINVCGEDRTDIFIQTLKHELKNLEKSSLLKQEKNNLYKIWQKKI
;
A
#
# COMPACT_ATOMS: atom_id res chain seq x y z
N MET A 1 9.22 -12.03 -2.40
CA MET A 1 9.85 -11.06 -1.49
C MET A 1 9.98 -11.71 -0.13
N THR A 2 11.07 -11.48 0.61
CA THR A 2 11.24 -11.99 1.97
C THR A 2 11.19 -10.82 2.95
N GLN A 3 10.78 -11.09 4.20
CA GLN A 3 10.80 -10.11 5.29
C GLN A 3 12.21 -9.52 5.47
N GLU A 4 13.23 -10.36 5.49
CA GLU A 4 14.63 -9.94 5.67
C GLU A 4 15.09 -8.94 4.59
N PHE A 5 14.70 -9.16 3.33
CA PHE A 5 15.00 -8.21 2.26
C PHE A 5 14.30 -6.86 2.51
N LEU A 6 13.04 -6.87 2.91
CA LEU A 6 12.30 -5.64 3.21
C LEU A 6 12.96 -4.87 4.35
N ASP A 7 13.21 -5.52 5.49
CA ASP A 7 13.68 -4.86 6.70
C ASP A 7 15.13 -4.38 6.62
N ASN A 8 15.99 -5.09 5.88
CA ASN A 8 17.42 -4.75 5.78
C ASN A 8 17.77 -3.89 4.56
N GLN A 9 16.91 -3.83 3.52
CA GLN A 9 17.20 -3.13 2.27
C GLN A 9 16.24 -2.01 1.97
N GLN A 10 14.95 -2.29 1.98
CA GLN A 10 13.94 -1.37 1.47
C GLN A 10 13.28 -0.55 2.57
N TYR A 11 12.95 -1.18 3.70
CA TYR A 11 12.24 -0.61 4.83
C TYR A 11 13.06 -0.67 6.12
N THR A 12 14.32 -0.21 6.04
CA THR A 12 15.10 0.10 7.25
C THR A 12 14.41 1.24 8.00
N GLU A 13 14.57 1.33 9.32
CA GLU A 13 13.96 2.42 10.11
C GLU A 13 14.26 3.81 9.54
N LEU A 14 15.50 4.04 9.11
CA LEU A 14 15.88 5.32 8.51
C LEU A 14 15.15 5.58 7.20
N SER A 15 14.96 4.55 6.35
CA SER A 15 14.20 4.68 5.10
C SER A 15 12.73 4.96 5.36
N ILE A 16 12.14 4.29 6.34
CA ILE A 16 10.75 4.51 6.77
C ILE A 16 10.54 5.96 7.21
N LEU A 17 11.38 6.48 8.11
CA LEU A 17 11.30 7.86 8.58
C LEU A 17 11.47 8.90 7.45
N ARG A 18 12.32 8.59 6.46
CA ARG A 18 12.48 9.42 5.26
C ARG A 18 11.22 9.44 4.39
N TYR A 19 10.57 8.29 4.19
CA TYR A 19 9.31 8.22 3.47
C TYR A 19 8.22 9.00 4.21
N GLU A 20 8.11 8.81 5.52
CA GLU A 20 7.15 9.52 6.36
C GLU A 20 7.35 11.05 6.31
N ALA A 21 8.60 11.52 6.31
CA ALA A 21 8.91 12.96 6.18
C ALA A 21 8.42 13.58 4.86
N ILE A 22 8.18 12.79 3.84
CA ILE A 22 7.71 13.24 2.52
C ILE A 22 6.20 13.05 2.36
N TYR A 23 5.71 11.86 2.72
CA TYR A 23 4.31 11.49 2.52
C TYR A 23 3.39 11.91 3.64
N GLY A 24 3.94 12.34 4.77
CA GLY A 24 3.22 12.72 5.96
C GLY A 24 3.20 11.63 7.03
N HIS A 25 2.85 12.05 8.24
CA HIS A 25 2.84 11.19 9.42
C HIS A 25 1.98 9.94 9.21
N ASN A 26 2.53 8.77 9.55
CA ASN A 26 1.93 7.45 9.35
C ASN A 26 1.80 6.95 7.90
N TYR A 27 2.40 7.64 6.89
CA TYR A 27 2.30 7.25 5.48
C TYR A 27 3.67 6.97 4.86
N VAL A 28 3.72 5.91 4.04
CA VAL A 28 4.93 5.51 3.28
C VAL A 28 4.66 5.32 1.79
N SER A 29 3.47 5.68 1.34
CA SER A 29 3.06 5.65 -0.08
C SER A 29 2.78 7.04 -0.62
N PRO A 30 3.01 7.29 -1.92
CA PRO A 30 2.77 8.59 -2.55
C PRO A 30 1.37 9.15 -2.31
N GLY A 31 1.31 10.46 -2.08
CA GLY A 31 0.07 11.19 -1.82
C GLY A 31 -0.43 11.11 -0.38
N GLY A 32 0.19 10.27 0.46
CA GLY A 32 -0.09 10.19 1.89
C GLY A 32 -1.59 10.14 2.23
N GLU A 33 -2.01 11.00 3.15
CA GLU A 33 -3.40 11.09 3.62
C GLU A 33 -4.39 11.47 2.51
N ASN A 34 -4.04 12.45 1.67
CA ASN A 34 -4.94 12.95 0.62
C ASN A 34 -5.34 11.85 -0.39
N THR A 35 -4.35 11.08 -0.86
CA THR A 35 -4.63 9.97 -1.77
C THR A 35 -5.36 8.84 -1.04
N THR A 36 -5.02 8.58 0.22
CA THR A 36 -5.72 7.61 1.05
C THR A 36 -7.21 7.96 1.18
N ASP A 37 -7.55 9.21 1.50
CA ASP A 37 -8.93 9.67 1.60
C ASP A 37 -9.73 9.44 0.31
N GLN A 38 -9.14 9.74 -0.86
CA GLN A 38 -9.79 9.49 -2.15
C GLN A 38 -10.14 8.02 -2.34
N PHE A 39 -9.26 7.09 -1.97
CA PHE A 39 -9.55 5.65 -2.06
C PHE A 39 -10.58 5.21 -1.03
N ILE A 40 -10.43 5.61 0.23
CA ILE A 40 -11.34 5.24 1.31
C ILE A 40 -12.75 5.71 1.05
N ASP A 41 -12.95 6.91 0.50
CA ASP A 41 -14.27 7.46 0.19
C ASP A 41 -15.01 6.62 -0.87
N THR A 42 -14.29 5.94 -1.77
CA THR A 42 -14.89 5.02 -2.74
C THR A 42 -15.41 3.72 -2.10
N LEU A 43 -14.87 3.35 -0.93
CA LEU A 43 -15.21 2.11 -0.26
C LEU A 43 -16.60 2.12 0.39
N LYS A 44 -17.22 3.30 0.54
CA LYS A 44 -18.55 3.45 1.19
C LYS A 44 -18.63 2.66 2.50
N LEU A 45 -17.64 2.89 3.36
CA LEU A 45 -17.53 2.22 4.66
C LEU A 45 -18.67 2.64 5.57
N LEU A 46 -19.20 1.69 6.32
CA LEU A 46 -20.21 1.90 7.35
C LEU A 46 -19.64 1.44 8.71
N PRO A 47 -20.08 2.04 9.82
CA PRO A 47 -19.67 1.59 11.14
C PRO A 47 -19.81 0.08 11.32
N GLU A 48 -18.96 -0.51 12.14
CA GLU A 48 -18.89 -1.95 12.44
C GLU A 48 -18.47 -2.86 11.27
N MET A 49 -18.27 -2.34 10.05
CA MET A 49 -17.68 -3.16 8.99
C MET A 49 -16.26 -3.59 9.38
N LYS A 50 -15.90 -4.81 8.96
CA LYS A 50 -14.55 -5.34 9.11
C LYS A 50 -13.74 -5.11 7.83
N VAL A 51 -12.58 -4.51 7.97
CA VAL A 51 -11.65 -4.21 6.88
C VAL A 51 -10.35 -4.95 7.08
N LEU A 52 -9.85 -5.62 6.06
CA LEU A 52 -8.49 -6.15 6.00
C LEU A 52 -7.63 -5.15 5.20
N ASP A 53 -6.57 -4.62 5.81
CA ASP A 53 -5.61 -3.71 5.17
C ASP A 53 -4.30 -4.46 4.89
N ILE A 54 -4.10 -4.88 3.63
CA ILE A 54 -2.93 -5.66 3.22
C ILE A 54 -1.78 -4.72 2.88
N GLY A 55 -0.63 -4.92 3.54
CA GLY A 55 0.52 -4.04 3.45
C GLY A 55 0.25 -2.72 4.16
N CYS A 56 -0.26 -2.80 5.39
CA CYS A 56 -0.72 -1.64 6.16
C CYS A 56 0.40 -0.63 6.53
N GLY A 57 1.67 -0.99 6.33
CA GLY A 57 2.82 -0.12 6.59
C GLY A 57 2.82 0.43 8.01
N LEU A 58 2.85 1.76 8.14
CA LEU A 58 2.78 2.47 9.43
C LEU A 58 1.36 2.59 10.00
N GLY A 59 0.35 2.07 9.31
CA GLY A 59 -1.03 2.04 9.77
C GLY A 59 -1.88 3.27 9.39
N GLY A 60 -1.33 4.24 8.67
CA GLY A 60 -2.05 5.47 8.31
C GLY A 60 -3.45 5.23 7.72
N PRO A 61 -3.59 4.42 6.65
CA PRO A 61 -4.90 4.09 6.10
C PRO A 61 -5.82 3.39 7.11
N ALA A 62 -5.29 2.46 7.91
CA ALA A 62 -6.06 1.75 8.94
C ALA A 62 -6.61 2.70 10.01
N TYR A 63 -5.78 3.61 10.52
CA TYR A 63 -6.21 4.62 11.50
C TYR A 63 -7.25 5.55 10.91
N ARG A 64 -7.05 5.96 9.65
CA ARG A 64 -7.98 6.85 8.97
C ARG A 64 -9.35 6.20 8.75
N MET A 65 -9.38 4.94 8.32
CA MET A 65 -10.63 4.18 8.17
C MET A 65 -11.34 4.02 9.52
N ALA A 66 -10.62 3.62 10.56
CA ALA A 66 -11.18 3.43 11.89
C ALA A 66 -11.73 4.74 12.49
N SER A 67 -10.94 5.81 12.47
CA SER A 67 -11.33 7.09 13.08
C SER A 67 -12.46 7.80 12.34
N LYS A 68 -12.46 7.75 10.99
CA LYS A 68 -13.44 8.47 10.16
C LYS A 68 -14.79 7.73 10.05
N TYR A 69 -14.76 6.39 10.04
CA TYR A 69 -15.95 5.58 9.73
C TYR A 69 -16.37 4.62 10.85
N GLY A 70 -15.60 4.48 11.93
CA GLY A 70 -15.92 3.54 13.02
C GLY A 70 -15.85 2.07 12.60
N VAL A 71 -15.00 1.72 11.65
CA VAL A 71 -14.82 0.34 11.16
C VAL A 71 -13.74 -0.37 11.97
N HIS A 72 -13.84 -1.70 12.05
CA HIS A 72 -12.78 -2.54 12.60
C HIS A 72 -11.77 -2.88 11.54
N VAL A 73 -10.50 -2.52 11.73
CA VAL A 73 -9.43 -2.76 10.76
C VAL A 73 -8.43 -3.78 11.28
N HIS A 74 -8.19 -4.82 10.51
CA HIS A 74 -7.08 -5.74 10.69
C HIS A 74 -6.01 -5.42 9.64
N GLY A 75 -4.90 -4.83 10.08
CA GLY A 75 -3.76 -4.51 9.22
C GLY A 75 -2.69 -5.60 9.28
N ILE A 76 -2.24 -6.05 8.11
CA ILE A 76 -1.14 -7.03 7.99
C ILE A 76 -0.02 -6.43 7.13
N ASP A 77 1.23 -6.59 7.60
CA ASP A 77 2.43 -6.22 6.82
C ASP A 77 3.53 -7.27 7.02
N LEU A 78 4.30 -7.52 5.97
CA LEU A 78 5.41 -8.48 6.02
C LEU A 78 6.61 -7.92 6.79
N SER A 79 6.80 -6.60 6.82
CA SER A 79 7.92 -5.93 7.49
C SER A 79 7.71 -5.85 9.00
N ALA A 80 8.64 -6.43 9.76
CA ALA A 80 8.66 -6.31 11.21
C ALA A 80 8.93 -4.87 11.67
N ASN A 81 9.77 -4.12 10.94
CA ASN A 81 10.06 -2.72 11.22
C ASN A 81 8.80 -1.85 11.11
N MET A 82 8.00 -2.05 10.04
CA MET A 82 6.73 -1.35 9.86
C MET A 82 5.78 -1.61 11.02
N ILE A 83 5.53 -2.88 11.31
CA ILE A 83 4.57 -3.27 12.37
C ILE A 83 5.01 -2.81 13.76
N ARG A 84 6.31 -2.83 14.05
CA ARG A 84 6.83 -2.34 15.33
C ARG A 84 6.55 -0.84 15.52
N ILE A 85 6.82 -0.04 14.48
CA ILE A 85 6.54 1.40 14.52
C ILE A 85 5.04 1.64 14.55
N ALA A 86 4.28 0.98 13.69
CA ALA A 86 2.82 1.11 13.62
C ALA A 86 2.13 0.80 14.96
N LYS A 87 2.56 -0.25 15.68
CA LYS A 87 2.01 -0.57 17.01
C LYS A 87 2.26 0.53 18.06
N THR A 88 3.37 1.26 17.95
CA THR A 88 3.62 2.44 18.80
C THR A 88 2.65 3.55 18.44
N ARG A 89 2.52 3.87 17.14
CA ARG A 89 1.60 4.89 16.64
C ARG A 89 0.13 4.57 16.96
N LEU A 90 -0.27 3.32 16.86
CA LEU A 90 -1.63 2.87 17.23
C LEU A 90 -2.00 3.26 18.67
N LYS A 91 -1.04 3.18 19.61
CA LYS A 91 -1.25 3.61 20.99
C LYS A 91 -1.38 5.13 21.11
N GLU A 92 -0.57 5.87 20.36
CA GLU A 92 -0.61 7.33 20.31
C GLU A 92 -1.94 7.83 19.73
N GLU A 93 -2.47 7.15 18.71
CA GLU A 93 -3.76 7.44 18.08
C GLU A 93 -4.99 7.03 18.95
N GLY A 94 -4.79 6.20 19.98
CA GLY A 94 -5.86 5.74 20.86
C GLY A 94 -6.88 4.79 20.20
N LEU A 95 -6.52 4.15 19.09
CA LEU A 95 -7.43 3.37 18.24
C LEU A 95 -7.34 1.85 18.46
N GLN A 96 -6.74 1.38 19.58
CA GLN A 96 -6.53 -0.04 19.86
C GLN A 96 -7.83 -0.85 19.95
N HIS A 97 -8.94 -0.19 20.19
CA HIS A 97 -10.28 -0.81 20.24
C HIS A 97 -10.89 -1.09 18.86
N LEU A 98 -10.38 -0.45 17.78
CA LEU A 98 -10.86 -0.62 16.40
C LEU A 98 -9.79 -1.21 15.48
N VAL A 99 -8.50 -1.05 15.79
CA VAL A 99 -7.41 -1.45 14.90
C VAL A 99 -6.56 -2.54 15.54
N THR A 100 -6.34 -3.61 14.81
CA THR A 100 -5.37 -4.67 15.13
C THR A 100 -4.29 -4.69 14.06
N LEU A 101 -3.02 -4.79 14.45
CA LEU A 101 -1.87 -4.82 13.53
C LEU A 101 -1.07 -6.09 13.75
N GLU A 102 -0.78 -6.81 12.67
CA GLU A 102 -0.07 -8.08 12.69
C GLU A 102 1.06 -8.11 11.66
N GLN A 103 2.20 -8.71 12.05
CA GLN A 103 3.24 -9.04 11.10
C GLN A 103 2.89 -10.38 10.45
N GLY A 104 2.80 -10.42 9.14
CA GLY A 104 2.48 -11.67 8.45
C GLY A 104 2.57 -11.58 6.94
N ASN A 105 2.56 -12.76 6.32
CA ASN A 105 2.53 -12.91 4.87
C ASN A 105 1.08 -12.98 4.39
N CYS A 106 0.65 -12.03 3.56
CA CYS A 106 -0.72 -12.00 3.06
C CYS A 106 -1.10 -13.23 2.19
N LEU A 107 -0.14 -13.98 1.67
CA LEU A 107 -0.39 -15.24 0.96
C LEU A 107 -0.72 -16.42 1.89
N GLU A 108 -0.49 -16.24 3.19
CA GLU A 108 -0.63 -17.28 4.23
C GLU A 108 -1.71 -16.95 5.25
N ILE A 109 -2.55 -15.94 4.96
CA ILE A 109 -3.65 -15.56 5.86
C ILE A 109 -4.54 -16.78 6.11
N GLN A 110 -4.59 -17.19 7.38
CA GLN A 110 -5.51 -18.21 7.89
C GLN A 110 -6.37 -17.52 8.94
N THR A 111 -7.60 -17.22 8.61
CA THR A 111 -8.52 -16.58 9.54
C THR A 111 -9.94 -17.12 9.37
N GLU A 112 -10.63 -17.32 10.48
CA GLU A 112 -12.06 -17.58 10.49
C GLU A 112 -12.87 -16.28 10.34
N THR A 113 -12.18 -15.12 10.52
CA THR A 113 -12.80 -13.81 10.34
C THR A 113 -12.94 -13.52 8.86
N THR A 114 -14.15 -13.15 8.46
CA THR A 114 -14.42 -12.65 7.11
C THR A 114 -14.56 -11.14 7.12
N PHE A 115 -14.15 -10.48 6.03
CA PHE A 115 -14.08 -9.04 5.91
C PHE A 115 -15.13 -8.53 4.91
N ASN A 116 -15.68 -7.36 5.18
CA ASN A 116 -16.56 -6.66 4.25
C ASN A 116 -15.78 -6.00 3.12
N VAL A 117 -14.56 -5.55 3.44
CA VAL A 117 -13.68 -4.87 2.50
C VAL A 117 -12.24 -5.35 2.69
N VAL A 118 -11.52 -5.56 1.59
CA VAL A 118 -10.06 -5.64 1.56
C VAL A 118 -9.53 -4.37 0.90
N HIS A 119 -8.60 -3.71 1.56
CA HIS A 119 -7.90 -2.53 1.11
C HIS A 119 -6.41 -2.82 0.95
N SER A 120 -5.76 -2.21 -0.04
CA SER A 120 -4.30 -2.26 -0.18
C SER A 120 -3.80 -1.09 -1.02
N ARG A 121 -2.62 -0.54 -0.68
CA ARG A 121 -2.01 0.53 -1.46
C ARG A 121 -0.55 0.28 -1.75
N ASP A 122 -0.22 0.15 -3.05
CA ASP A 122 1.14 0.07 -3.57
C ASP A 122 1.96 -1.10 -2.96
N VAL A 123 1.33 -2.26 -2.83
CA VAL A 123 1.87 -3.46 -2.17
C VAL A 123 2.00 -4.64 -3.12
N PHE A 124 1.01 -4.84 -3.98
CA PHE A 124 0.94 -6.06 -4.79
C PHE A 124 2.09 -6.16 -5.79
N LEU A 125 2.71 -5.05 -6.18
CA LEU A 125 3.95 -5.01 -6.96
C LEU A 125 5.08 -5.87 -6.35
N HIS A 126 5.06 -6.11 -5.04
CA HIS A 126 6.03 -6.93 -4.34
C HIS A 126 5.72 -8.44 -4.39
N ILE A 127 4.53 -8.82 -4.81
CA ILE A 127 4.03 -10.20 -4.78
C ILE A 127 4.09 -10.79 -6.18
N LYS A 128 4.85 -11.88 -6.35
CA LYS A 128 5.00 -12.55 -7.67
C LYS A 128 3.78 -13.38 -8.03
N ASP A 129 3.27 -14.12 -7.07
CA ASP A 129 2.10 -15.00 -7.24
C ASP A 129 0.80 -14.24 -6.97
N LYS A 130 0.37 -13.47 -7.96
CA LYS A 130 -0.85 -12.67 -7.86
C LYS A 130 -2.12 -13.50 -7.96
N ALA A 131 -2.08 -14.61 -8.69
CA ALA A 131 -3.21 -15.53 -8.76
C ALA A 131 -3.51 -16.09 -7.36
N ARG A 132 -2.50 -16.58 -6.67
CA ARG A 132 -2.64 -17.04 -5.28
C ARG A 132 -3.08 -15.93 -4.34
N LEU A 133 -2.57 -14.70 -4.51
CA LEU A 133 -2.97 -13.55 -3.71
C LEU A 133 -4.49 -13.31 -3.84
N PHE A 134 -5.01 -13.24 -5.05
CA PHE A 134 -6.43 -12.96 -5.26
C PHE A 134 -7.34 -14.11 -4.83
N GLU A 135 -6.90 -15.38 -4.96
CA GLU A 135 -7.60 -16.51 -4.34
C GLU A 135 -7.69 -16.40 -2.82
N VAL A 136 -6.60 -16.02 -2.14
CA VAL A 136 -6.59 -15.82 -0.69
C VAL A 136 -7.53 -14.68 -0.32
N ILE A 137 -7.44 -13.55 -1.02
CA ILE A 137 -8.31 -12.38 -0.75
C ILE A 137 -9.78 -12.75 -0.94
N ALA A 138 -10.13 -13.45 -2.02
CA ALA A 138 -11.51 -13.86 -2.28
C ALA A 138 -12.08 -14.73 -1.14
N LYS A 139 -11.26 -15.61 -0.56
CA LYS A 139 -11.64 -16.47 0.58
C LYS A 139 -11.81 -15.71 1.90
N THR A 140 -11.16 -14.55 2.05
CA THR A 140 -11.29 -13.73 3.27
C THR A 140 -12.50 -12.80 3.24
N LEU A 141 -13.11 -12.59 2.08
CA LEU A 141 -14.26 -11.70 1.93
C LEU A 141 -15.59 -12.41 2.23
N VAL A 142 -16.51 -11.67 2.84
CA VAL A 142 -17.93 -12.09 2.88
C VAL A 142 -18.53 -12.12 1.48
N PRO A 143 -19.60 -12.90 1.22
CA PRO A 143 -20.35 -12.77 -0.02
C PRO A 143 -20.77 -11.31 -0.28
N GLY A 144 -20.44 -10.79 -1.48
CA GLY A 144 -20.67 -9.38 -1.81
C GLY A 144 -19.65 -8.40 -1.20
N GLY A 145 -18.63 -8.89 -0.53
CA GLY A 145 -17.50 -8.09 -0.06
C GLY A 145 -16.69 -7.48 -1.21
N ARG A 146 -15.88 -6.48 -0.92
CA ARG A 146 -15.22 -5.66 -1.95
C ARG A 146 -13.71 -5.64 -1.74
N LEU A 147 -12.96 -5.67 -2.84
CA LEU A 147 -11.53 -5.38 -2.89
C LEU A 147 -11.32 -4.02 -3.57
N CYS A 148 -10.53 -3.15 -2.95
CA CYS A 148 -10.04 -1.93 -3.56
C CYS A 148 -8.53 -1.80 -3.30
N PHE A 149 -7.77 -1.65 -4.36
CA PHE A 149 -6.32 -1.46 -4.24
C PHE A 149 -5.79 -0.51 -5.29
N SER A 150 -4.63 0.10 -5.01
CA SER A 150 -3.77 0.74 -6.00
C SER A 150 -2.47 -0.01 -6.12
N ASP A 151 -1.89 0.01 -7.33
CA ASP A 151 -0.57 -0.57 -7.56
C ASP A 151 0.15 0.11 -8.73
N TYR A 152 1.46 -0.08 -8.80
CA TYR A 152 2.22 0.32 -9.98
C TYR A 152 1.99 -0.72 -11.08
N CYS A 153 1.61 -0.24 -12.25
CA CYS A 153 1.31 -1.08 -13.39
C CYS A 153 2.30 -0.84 -14.54
N LEU A 154 2.41 -1.84 -15.41
CA LEU A 154 3.08 -1.67 -16.70
C LEU A 154 2.16 -0.90 -17.63
N GLY A 155 2.72 0.10 -18.33
CA GLY A 155 2.03 0.76 -19.44
C GLY A 155 2.09 -0.06 -20.74
N GLN A 156 1.42 0.43 -21.78
CA GLN A 156 1.41 -0.17 -23.12
C GLN A 156 2.78 -0.07 -23.81
N ALA A 157 3.58 0.94 -23.48
CA ALA A 157 4.89 1.17 -24.09
C ALA A 157 5.93 0.15 -23.60
N LYS A 158 6.87 -0.18 -24.50
CA LYS A 158 7.98 -1.06 -24.15
C LYS A 158 8.87 -0.42 -23.07
N SER A 159 9.05 -1.11 -21.97
CA SER A 159 9.89 -0.64 -20.85
C SER A 159 11.34 -0.39 -21.27
N SER A 160 11.90 0.75 -20.83
CA SER A 160 13.32 1.07 -21.07
C SER A 160 14.26 0.10 -20.32
N PRO A 161 15.54 -0.02 -20.74
CA PRO A 161 16.54 -0.80 -20.02
C PRO A 161 16.73 -0.33 -18.56
N GLU A 162 16.68 0.97 -18.33
CA GLU A 162 16.81 1.61 -17.03
C GLU A 162 15.65 1.21 -16.12
N PHE A 163 14.40 1.25 -16.64
CA PHE A 163 13.22 0.85 -15.89
C PHE A 163 13.24 -0.64 -15.56
N LYS A 164 13.68 -1.49 -16.49
CA LYS A 164 13.86 -2.94 -16.22
C LYS A 164 14.89 -3.18 -15.12
N THR A 165 15.97 -2.41 -15.10
CA THR A 165 16.98 -2.48 -14.04
C THR A 165 16.39 -2.04 -12.71
N TYR A 166 15.65 -0.93 -12.67
CA TYR A 166 14.95 -0.44 -11.49
C TYR A 166 13.98 -1.50 -10.91
N MET A 167 13.15 -2.12 -11.76
CA MET A 167 12.22 -3.18 -11.34
C MET A 167 12.97 -4.36 -10.71
N ARG A 168 14.08 -4.78 -11.33
CA ARG A 168 14.90 -5.89 -10.83
C ARG A 168 15.56 -5.58 -9.48
N GLU A 169 16.16 -4.39 -9.33
CA GLU A 169 16.77 -3.93 -8.07
C GLU A 169 15.76 -3.88 -6.93
N ARG A 170 14.51 -3.52 -7.22
CA ARG A 170 13.41 -3.46 -6.27
C ARG A 170 12.65 -4.78 -6.11
N ASN A 171 13.00 -5.79 -6.90
CA ASN A 171 12.30 -7.07 -6.96
C ASN A 171 10.77 -6.90 -7.23
N TYR A 172 10.41 -5.94 -8.10
CA TYR A 172 9.03 -5.68 -8.46
C TYR A 172 8.52 -6.66 -9.51
N SER A 173 7.26 -7.07 -9.35
CA SER A 173 6.50 -7.90 -10.28
C SER A 173 5.27 -7.11 -10.73
N LEU A 174 5.43 -6.31 -11.78
CA LEU A 174 4.37 -5.45 -12.28
C LEU A 174 3.54 -6.19 -13.35
N HIS A 175 2.26 -5.88 -13.38
CA HIS A 175 1.30 -6.32 -14.37
C HIS A 175 0.66 -5.11 -15.03
N THR A 176 0.01 -5.29 -16.18
CA THR A 176 -0.85 -4.26 -16.76
C THR A 176 -2.18 -4.19 -16.02
N VAL A 177 -2.97 -3.14 -16.23
CA VAL A 177 -4.34 -3.04 -15.67
C VAL A 177 -5.20 -4.17 -16.19
N GLU A 178 -5.04 -4.54 -17.46
CA GLU A 178 -5.76 -5.65 -18.10
C GLU A 178 -5.41 -7.01 -17.48
N ASP A 179 -4.11 -7.25 -17.18
CA ASP A 179 -3.67 -8.49 -16.53
C ASP A 179 -4.25 -8.60 -15.12
N TYR A 180 -4.26 -7.50 -14.36
CA TYR A 180 -4.89 -7.46 -13.05
C TYR A 180 -6.39 -7.77 -13.12
N SER A 181 -7.10 -7.18 -14.10
CA SER A 181 -8.53 -7.44 -14.29
C SER A 181 -8.82 -8.91 -14.56
N LYS A 182 -8.06 -9.55 -15.46
CA LYS A 182 -8.19 -10.98 -15.74
C LYS A 182 -7.94 -11.85 -14.51
N LEU A 183 -6.87 -11.60 -13.78
CA LEU A 183 -6.55 -12.36 -12.57
C LEU A 183 -7.62 -12.24 -11.49
N LEU A 184 -8.24 -11.06 -11.36
CA LEU A 184 -9.37 -10.86 -10.45
C LEU A 184 -10.61 -11.65 -10.88
N GLU A 185 -10.96 -11.61 -12.18
CA GLU A 185 -12.09 -12.38 -12.73
C GLU A 185 -11.86 -13.89 -12.57
N GLU A 186 -10.65 -14.38 -12.84
CA GLU A 186 -10.25 -15.79 -12.63
C GLU A 186 -10.36 -16.22 -11.16
N ALA A 187 -10.11 -15.30 -10.21
CA ALA A 187 -10.27 -15.55 -8.78
C ALA A 187 -11.75 -15.44 -8.30
N GLY A 188 -12.69 -15.16 -9.20
CA GLY A 188 -14.13 -15.13 -8.92
C GLY A 188 -14.68 -13.74 -8.54
N PHE A 189 -13.90 -12.67 -8.69
CA PHE A 189 -14.41 -11.31 -8.54
C PHE A 189 -15.32 -10.94 -9.73
N ILE A 190 -16.40 -10.22 -9.43
CA ILE A 190 -17.34 -9.69 -10.43
C ILE A 190 -17.32 -8.16 -10.38
N ASN A 191 -17.79 -7.52 -11.45
CA ASN A 191 -17.79 -6.06 -11.57
C ASN A 191 -16.40 -5.44 -11.40
N VAL A 192 -15.39 -6.09 -11.99
CA VAL A 192 -14.01 -5.62 -11.95
C VAL A 192 -13.90 -4.32 -12.74
N CYS A 193 -13.33 -3.29 -12.13
CA CYS A 193 -13.10 -1.99 -12.74
C CYS A 193 -11.65 -1.55 -12.49
N GLY A 194 -10.85 -1.50 -13.56
CA GLY A 194 -9.49 -0.99 -13.55
C GLY A 194 -9.42 0.42 -14.12
N GLU A 195 -8.71 1.32 -13.44
CA GLU A 195 -8.52 2.70 -13.86
C GLU A 195 -7.03 3.05 -13.90
N ASP A 196 -6.56 3.57 -15.05
CA ASP A 196 -5.23 4.15 -15.16
C ASP A 196 -5.22 5.56 -14.55
N ARG A 197 -4.46 5.73 -13.47
CA ARG A 197 -4.29 7.00 -12.74
C ARG A 197 -2.89 7.59 -12.88
N THR A 198 -2.17 7.24 -13.93
CA THR A 198 -0.78 7.68 -14.17
C THR A 198 -0.65 9.20 -14.11
N ASP A 199 -1.55 9.96 -14.73
CA ASP A 199 -1.48 11.43 -14.74
C ASP A 199 -1.62 12.02 -13.33
N ILE A 200 -2.55 11.48 -12.52
CA ILE A 200 -2.75 11.89 -11.12
C ILE A 200 -1.50 11.54 -10.30
N PHE A 201 -0.94 10.34 -10.51
CA PHE A 201 0.27 9.89 -9.85
C PHE A 201 1.48 10.81 -10.16
N ILE A 202 1.68 11.17 -11.43
CA ILE A 202 2.73 12.12 -11.85
C ILE A 202 2.55 13.48 -11.18
N GLN A 203 1.33 14.01 -11.12
CA GLN A 203 1.04 15.27 -10.42
C GLN A 203 1.35 15.19 -8.93
N THR A 204 1.00 14.08 -8.29
CA THR A 204 1.30 13.80 -6.88
C THR A 204 2.81 13.80 -6.64
N LEU A 205 3.57 13.06 -7.46
CA LEU A 205 5.04 13.03 -7.35
C LEU A 205 5.68 14.41 -7.54
N LYS A 206 5.18 15.22 -8.49
CA LYS A 206 5.66 16.60 -8.70
C LYS A 206 5.36 17.50 -7.50
N HIS A 207 4.21 17.31 -6.86
CA HIS A 207 3.87 18.05 -5.64
C HIS A 207 4.80 17.67 -4.47
N GLU A 208 5.05 16.39 -4.30
CA GLU A 208 5.95 15.86 -3.25
C GLU A 208 7.39 16.34 -3.44
N LEU A 209 7.89 16.39 -4.68
CA LEU A 209 9.21 16.97 -4.97
C LEU A 209 9.31 18.44 -4.50
N LYS A 210 8.28 19.24 -4.74
CA LYS A 210 8.24 20.63 -4.25
C LYS A 210 8.23 20.70 -2.72
N ASN A 211 7.54 19.78 -2.07
CA ASN A 211 7.51 19.70 -0.61
C ASN A 211 8.87 19.25 -0.05
N LEU A 212 9.53 18.32 -0.71
CA LEU A 212 10.88 17.88 -0.37
C LEU A 212 11.88 19.06 -0.43
N GLU A 213 11.80 19.91 -1.43
CA GLU A 213 12.65 21.11 -1.57
C GLU A 213 12.49 22.07 -0.38
N LYS A 214 11.26 22.18 0.13
CA LYS A 214 10.92 23.05 1.29
C LYS A 214 11.18 22.39 2.64
N SER A 215 11.43 21.08 2.67
CA SER A 215 11.61 20.33 3.91
C SER A 215 12.89 20.75 4.66
N SER A 216 12.96 20.48 5.96
CA SER A 216 14.13 20.72 6.80
C SER A 216 15.23 19.65 6.69
N LEU A 217 15.07 18.67 5.80
CA LEU A 217 16.06 17.61 5.59
C LEU A 217 17.40 18.16 5.12
N LEU A 218 18.48 17.50 5.51
CA LEU A 218 19.83 17.85 5.08
C LEU A 218 19.97 17.79 3.54
N LYS A 219 20.76 18.68 2.97
CA LYS A 219 20.95 18.75 1.50
C LYS A 219 21.32 17.42 0.86
N GLN A 220 22.16 16.63 1.53
CA GLN A 220 22.57 15.30 1.04
C GLN A 220 21.42 14.31 1.02
N GLU A 221 20.53 14.36 2.02
CA GLU A 221 19.35 13.51 2.10
C GLU A 221 18.32 13.89 1.03
N LYS A 222 18.10 15.20 0.81
CA LYS A 222 17.26 15.70 -0.29
C LYS A 222 17.77 15.18 -1.65
N ASN A 223 19.06 15.25 -1.91
CA ASN A 223 19.65 14.77 -3.16
C ASN A 223 19.44 13.27 -3.39
N ASN A 224 19.55 12.46 -2.33
CA ASN A 224 19.34 11.02 -2.42
C ASN A 224 17.87 10.70 -2.71
N LEU A 225 16.94 11.37 -2.04
CA LEU A 225 15.51 11.23 -2.26
C LEU A 225 15.11 11.73 -3.65
N TYR A 226 15.64 12.86 -4.09
CA TYR A 226 15.41 13.41 -5.43
C TYR A 226 15.78 12.40 -6.54
N LYS A 227 16.93 11.75 -6.42
CA LYS A 227 17.36 10.70 -7.37
C LYS A 227 16.40 9.49 -7.39
N ILE A 228 15.83 9.12 -6.23
CA ILE A 228 14.84 8.04 -6.13
C ILE A 228 13.54 8.46 -6.83
N TRP A 229 13.09 9.70 -6.62
CA TRP A 229 11.88 10.24 -7.25
C TRP A 229 12.00 10.38 -8.76
N GLN A 230 13.12 10.92 -9.26
CA GLN A 230 13.36 11.04 -10.69
C GLN A 230 13.28 9.71 -11.44
N LYS A 231 13.56 8.60 -10.77
CA LYS A 231 13.43 7.26 -11.36
C LYS A 231 11.97 6.77 -11.45
N LYS A 232 11.03 7.41 -10.76
CA LYS A 232 9.60 7.06 -10.74
C LYS A 232 8.77 7.87 -11.76
N ILE A 233 9.26 9.02 -12.21
CA ILE A 233 8.66 9.88 -13.22
C ILE A 233 9.22 9.54 -14.60
#